data_13703e49b2dfdb58bd19d8578e27d8ba
#
_entry.id   13703e49b2dfdb58bd19d8578e27d8ba
#
_cell.length_a   1.000
_cell.length_b   1.000
_cell.length_c   1.000
_cell.angle_alpha   90.00
_cell.angle_beta   90.00
_cell.angle_gamma   90.00
#
_symmetry.space_group_name_H-M   'P 1'
#
loop_
_entity.id
_entity.type
_entity.pdbx_description
1 polymer ?
#
loop_
_entity_poly.entity_id
_entity_poly.type
_entity_poly.pdbx_seq_one_letter_code
_entity_poly.pdbx_strand_id
1 'polypeptide(L)'
;MGFKVIIIGAGLAGSLLANGLLNNGIEVSVYERDKQESQKTGYLIRLGEDATLGFRACLSESQVAAIHGKFSQTDLSLSTAPAIYSYQYRPLVDLSRLPGYTKAGSINRLVLRDELMKPIKEAGKVQFGKTFSHYKIVSLGDDNEQVVVYFNDGTSDRCDVLIGADGSASRINEQVGARNLVEIKSHWSFHAKGSLPLERVQQLPRKLLEAPLAVFHKGALLYYALYIPSSGRLLQDKHDIVDGKYDESVASFYWGLNIPRQDIPYKDLSDIPDRRKLCEKYIQDWAPELRTMIALGSTDNDADDMYAAKLRASTPLPDDWRSRCQVKSIEEGHPRVWLLGDAAHAMLPNRGQGGNQALRGCDDILPELLYLNDEARKGRSLSSDDIGKACSRYERRMFPRAFDWVKKSGGIDADPPFPLDGMVGYVISIIASVAIPVVVFASRISHLFVSLF
;
A
#
# COMPACT_ATOMS: atom_id res chain seq x y z
N MET A 1 -24.64 18.02 18.91
CA MET A 1 -23.91 17.88 17.65
C MET A 1 -23.55 16.40 17.48
N GLY A 2 -23.58 15.87 16.26
CA GLY A 2 -23.21 14.48 16.03
C GLY A 2 -21.69 14.26 16.10
N PHE A 3 -21.26 13.03 16.38
CA PHE A 3 -19.86 12.63 16.36
C PHE A 3 -19.30 12.69 14.92
N LYS A 4 -18.23 13.46 14.74
CA LYS A 4 -17.65 13.73 13.40
C LYS A 4 -16.19 13.26 13.33
N VAL A 5 -15.87 12.59 12.23
CA VAL A 5 -14.51 12.13 11.89
C VAL A 5 -13.99 12.88 10.67
N ILE A 6 -12.76 13.38 10.73
CA ILE A 6 -12.02 13.89 9.56
C ILE A 6 -10.92 12.89 9.21
N ILE A 7 -10.80 12.57 7.91
CA ILE A 7 -9.74 11.72 7.36
C ILE A 7 -8.87 12.55 6.42
N ILE A 8 -7.57 12.62 6.67
CA ILE A 8 -6.61 13.25 5.77
C ILE A 8 -5.93 12.17 4.93
N GLY A 9 -6.19 12.23 3.62
CA GLY A 9 -5.70 11.29 2.62
C GLY A 9 -6.77 10.32 2.12
N ALA A 10 -7.13 10.46 0.84
CA ALA A 10 -8.04 9.56 0.14
C ALA A 10 -7.28 8.45 -0.61
N GLY A 11 -6.30 7.84 0.08
CA GLY A 11 -5.67 6.60 -0.34
C GLY A 11 -6.57 5.39 -0.10
N LEU A 12 -6.05 4.16 -0.27
CA LEU A 12 -6.86 2.94 -0.10
C LEU A 12 -7.47 2.84 1.30
N ALA A 13 -6.68 3.03 2.36
CA ALA A 13 -7.17 2.92 3.73
C ALA A 13 -8.14 4.05 4.09
N GLY A 14 -7.81 5.31 3.76
CA GLY A 14 -8.68 6.44 4.07
C GLY A 14 -10.03 6.35 3.35
N SER A 15 -10.03 5.94 2.08
CA SER A 15 -11.27 5.73 1.32
C SER A 15 -12.08 4.53 1.84
N LEU A 16 -11.41 3.44 2.22
CA LEU A 16 -12.11 2.28 2.79
C LEU A 16 -12.75 2.62 4.14
N LEU A 17 -12.00 3.27 5.04
CA LEU A 17 -12.54 3.68 6.34
C LEU A 17 -13.72 4.65 6.17
N ALA A 18 -13.61 5.61 5.23
CA ALA A 18 -14.69 6.55 4.95
C ALA A 18 -15.97 5.84 4.50
N ASN A 19 -15.88 4.77 3.68
CA ASN A 19 -17.04 3.93 3.35
C ASN A 19 -17.64 3.28 4.60
N GLY A 20 -16.79 2.72 5.47
CA GLY A 20 -17.24 2.10 6.72
C GLY A 20 -18.00 3.09 7.61
N LEU A 21 -17.49 4.31 7.75
CA LEU A 21 -18.16 5.38 8.51
C LEU A 21 -19.48 5.79 7.84
N LEU A 22 -19.49 6.01 6.53
CA LEU A 22 -20.67 6.39 5.76
C LEU A 22 -21.77 5.32 5.86
N ASN A 23 -21.42 4.04 5.65
CA ASN A 23 -22.34 2.91 5.72
C ASN A 23 -22.99 2.75 7.11
N ASN A 24 -22.37 3.27 8.16
CA ASN A 24 -22.86 3.25 9.53
C ASN A 24 -23.43 4.60 10.00
N GLY A 25 -23.60 5.56 9.09
CA GLY A 25 -24.23 6.85 9.38
C GLY A 25 -23.42 7.74 10.33
N ILE A 26 -22.09 7.62 10.32
CA ILE A 26 -21.17 8.50 11.04
C ILE A 26 -20.81 9.68 10.13
N GLU A 27 -20.84 10.90 10.67
CA GLU A 27 -20.43 12.07 9.92
C GLU A 27 -18.94 12.01 9.61
N VAL A 28 -18.60 12.03 8.32
CA VAL A 28 -17.22 11.94 7.85
C VAL A 28 -16.93 12.99 6.79
N SER A 29 -15.73 13.58 6.86
CA SER A 29 -15.15 14.43 5.81
C SER A 29 -13.78 13.90 5.44
N VAL A 30 -13.51 13.74 4.14
CA VAL A 30 -12.24 13.28 3.62
C VAL A 30 -11.57 14.39 2.83
N TYR A 31 -10.30 14.65 3.13
CA TYR A 31 -9.51 15.69 2.46
C TYR A 31 -8.33 15.06 1.72
N GLU A 32 -8.23 15.33 0.42
CA GLU A 32 -7.18 14.82 -0.45
C GLU A 32 -6.39 15.98 -1.05
N ARG A 33 -5.06 15.90 -0.97
CA ARG A 33 -4.16 16.94 -1.50
C ARG A 33 -4.14 17.00 -3.02
N ASP A 34 -4.31 15.85 -3.69
CA ASP A 34 -4.32 15.79 -5.13
C ASP A 34 -5.59 16.39 -5.69
N LYS A 35 -5.50 16.99 -6.89
CA LYS A 35 -6.67 17.42 -7.63
C LYS A 35 -7.47 16.21 -8.11
N GLN A 36 -8.77 16.36 -8.28
CA GLN A 36 -9.66 15.28 -8.72
C GLN A 36 -9.25 14.68 -10.07
N GLU A 37 -8.75 15.53 -10.96
CA GLU A 37 -8.36 15.19 -12.33
C GLU A 37 -6.88 14.81 -12.46
N SER A 38 -6.15 14.66 -11.35
CA SER A 38 -4.74 14.30 -11.43
C SER A 38 -4.58 12.94 -12.07
N GLN A 39 -3.94 12.93 -13.24
CA GLN A 39 -3.60 11.72 -13.97
C GLN A 39 -2.61 10.90 -13.15
N LYS A 40 -3.00 9.68 -12.81
CA LYS A 40 -2.12 8.74 -12.12
C LYS A 40 -2.12 7.45 -12.91
N THR A 41 -0.95 6.92 -13.17
CA THR A 41 -0.80 5.57 -13.65
C THR A 41 -0.87 4.61 -12.46
N GLY A 42 -1.68 3.56 -12.57
CA GLY A 42 -1.81 2.53 -11.56
C GLY A 42 -0.70 1.49 -11.66
N TYR A 43 -0.60 0.65 -10.66
CA TYR A 43 0.21 -0.54 -10.67
C TYR A 43 -0.53 -1.68 -9.97
N LEU A 44 -0.15 -2.90 -10.28
CA LEU A 44 -0.75 -4.08 -9.69
C LEU A 44 -0.42 -4.16 -8.20
N ILE A 45 -1.45 -4.38 -7.39
CA ILE A 45 -1.31 -4.78 -6.00
C ILE A 45 -2.01 -6.13 -5.80
N ARG A 46 -1.52 -6.89 -4.83
CA ARG A 46 -2.11 -8.16 -4.45
C ARG A 46 -2.77 -8.05 -3.10
N LEU A 47 -4.02 -8.51 -3.05
CA LEU A 47 -4.85 -8.41 -1.86
C LEU A 47 -5.17 -9.81 -1.36
N GLY A 48 -4.73 -10.08 -0.14
CA GLY A 48 -4.98 -11.33 0.57
C GLY A 48 -6.11 -11.20 1.58
N GLU A 49 -6.11 -12.13 2.54
CA GLU A 49 -7.14 -12.22 3.57
C GLU A 49 -7.23 -10.97 4.44
N ASP A 50 -6.10 -10.36 4.81
CA ASP A 50 -6.07 -9.11 5.58
C ASP A 50 -6.87 -7.98 4.91
N ALA A 51 -6.70 -7.79 3.60
CA ALA A 51 -7.48 -6.81 2.85
C ALA A 51 -8.98 -7.18 2.82
N THR A 52 -9.29 -8.48 2.65
CA THR A 52 -10.66 -8.98 2.63
C THR A 52 -11.40 -8.72 3.95
N LEU A 53 -10.71 -8.84 5.09
CA LEU A 53 -11.28 -8.51 6.39
C LEU A 53 -11.62 -7.01 6.48
N GLY A 54 -10.73 -6.14 6.02
CA GLY A 54 -11.02 -4.71 5.92
C GLY A 54 -12.23 -4.40 5.02
N PHE A 55 -12.35 -5.06 3.87
CA PHE A 55 -13.51 -4.91 2.99
C PHE A 55 -14.81 -5.33 3.67
N ARG A 56 -14.83 -6.51 4.30
CA ARG A 56 -16.02 -7.01 5.01
C ARG A 56 -16.44 -6.11 6.17
N ALA A 57 -15.50 -5.50 6.86
CA ALA A 57 -15.80 -4.58 7.95
C ALA A 57 -16.43 -3.27 7.46
N CYS A 58 -15.98 -2.74 6.32
CA CYS A 58 -16.30 -1.38 5.89
C CYS A 58 -17.30 -1.29 4.75
N LEU A 59 -17.47 -2.33 3.94
CA LEU A 59 -18.24 -2.31 2.69
C LEU A 59 -19.48 -3.18 2.78
N SER A 60 -20.50 -2.82 2.02
CA SER A 60 -21.63 -3.69 1.77
C SER A 60 -21.24 -4.89 0.87
N GLU A 61 -22.05 -5.94 0.87
CA GLU A 61 -21.83 -7.11 0.02
C GLU A 61 -21.74 -6.74 -1.47
N SER A 62 -22.56 -5.80 -1.92
CA SER A 62 -22.56 -5.32 -3.31
C SER A 62 -21.27 -4.56 -3.66
N GLN A 63 -20.74 -3.75 -2.74
CA GLN A 63 -19.46 -3.06 -2.93
C GLN A 63 -18.29 -4.06 -2.97
N VAL A 64 -18.29 -5.06 -2.09
CA VAL A 64 -17.29 -6.14 -2.09
C VAL A 64 -17.33 -6.91 -3.40
N ALA A 65 -18.53 -7.27 -3.89
CA ALA A 65 -18.71 -7.97 -5.16
C ALA A 65 -18.21 -7.14 -6.35
N ALA A 66 -18.46 -5.82 -6.36
CA ALA A 66 -17.96 -4.92 -7.39
C ALA A 66 -16.43 -4.91 -7.45
N ILE A 67 -15.76 -4.83 -6.28
CA ILE A 67 -14.30 -4.89 -6.20
C ILE A 67 -13.77 -6.25 -6.67
N HIS A 68 -14.38 -7.36 -6.25
CA HIS A 68 -13.98 -8.70 -6.69
C HIS A 68 -14.15 -8.89 -8.20
N GLY A 69 -15.16 -8.28 -8.81
CA GLY A 69 -15.35 -8.28 -10.26
C GLY A 69 -14.25 -7.58 -11.05
N LYS A 70 -13.43 -6.75 -10.36
CA LYS A 70 -12.29 -6.05 -10.96
C LYS A 70 -10.95 -6.77 -10.75
N PHE A 71 -10.93 -7.90 -10.05
CA PHE A 71 -9.72 -8.69 -9.92
C PHE A 71 -9.27 -9.27 -11.26
N SER A 72 -7.96 -9.36 -11.46
CA SER A 72 -7.38 -9.94 -12.67
C SER A 72 -7.77 -11.40 -12.82
N GLN A 73 -8.16 -11.82 -14.03
CA GLN A 73 -8.50 -13.22 -14.31
C GLN A 73 -7.27 -14.12 -14.48
N THR A 74 -6.10 -13.56 -14.69
CA THR A 74 -4.86 -14.34 -14.65
C THR A 74 -4.64 -15.02 -13.29
N ASP A 75 -5.31 -14.51 -12.24
CA ASP A 75 -5.22 -15.03 -10.88
C ASP A 75 -6.11 -16.25 -10.60
N LEU A 76 -7.04 -16.57 -11.49
CA LEU A 76 -7.94 -17.71 -11.30
C LEU A 76 -7.24 -19.08 -11.40
N SER A 77 -6.10 -19.12 -12.05
CA SER A 77 -5.32 -20.35 -12.26
C SER A 77 -3.89 -20.29 -11.73
N LEU A 78 -3.36 -19.09 -11.43
CA LEU A 78 -1.97 -18.88 -11.06
C LEU A 78 -1.90 -18.06 -9.77
N SER A 79 -1.03 -18.47 -8.88
CA SER A 79 -0.79 -17.74 -7.62
C SER A 79 -0.19 -16.36 -7.89
N THR A 80 -0.64 -15.38 -7.15
CA THR A 80 -0.15 -13.99 -7.20
C THR A 80 1.17 -13.78 -6.45
N ALA A 81 1.76 -14.84 -5.89
CA ALA A 81 3.05 -14.77 -5.25
C ALA A 81 4.17 -14.56 -6.28
N PRO A 82 5.20 -13.75 -5.96
CA PRO A 82 6.32 -13.59 -6.88
C PRO A 82 7.09 -14.90 -7.00
N ALA A 83 7.52 -15.20 -8.21
CA ALA A 83 8.59 -16.17 -8.42
C ALA A 83 9.92 -15.44 -8.22
N ILE A 84 10.83 -16.04 -7.45
CA ILE A 84 12.16 -15.50 -7.23
C ILE A 84 13.12 -16.09 -8.26
N TYR A 85 13.81 -15.21 -8.98
CA TYR A 85 14.75 -15.55 -10.04
C TYR A 85 16.15 -15.03 -9.70
N SER A 86 17.17 -15.67 -10.25
CA SER A 86 18.52 -15.12 -10.28
C SER A 86 18.63 -14.01 -11.33
N TYR A 87 19.70 -13.21 -11.25
CA TYR A 87 20.02 -12.21 -12.29
C TYR A 87 20.29 -12.82 -13.68
N GLN A 88 20.54 -14.13 -13.75
CA GLN A 88 20.65 -14.91 -15.00
C GLN A 88 19.32 -15.48 -15.50
N TYR A 89 18.20 -15.01 -14.95
CA TYR A 89 16.84 -15.47 -15.28
C TYR A 89 16.60 -16.97 -14.99
N ARG A 90 17.28 -17.52 -13.99
CA ARG A 90 17.03 -18.89 -13.52
C ARG A 90 16.06 -18.87 -12.34
N PRO A 91 15.01 -19.69 -12.36
CA PRO A 91 14.09 -19.78 -11.22
C PRO A 91 14.82 -20.33 -10.00
N LEU A 92 14.73 -19.65 -8.87
CA LEU A 92 15.29 -20.05 -7.59
C LEU A 92 14.21 -20.61 -6.65
N VAL A 93 13.13 -19.84 -6.46
CA VAL A 93 12.04 -20.21 -5.57
C VAL A 93 10.72 -19.79 -6.19
N ASP A 94 9.80 -20.72 -6.31
CA ASP A 94 8.44 -20.44 -6.75
C ASP A 94 7.51 -20.37 -5.52
N LEU A 95 7.31 -19.15 -5.01
CA LEU A 95 6.43 -18.92 -3.86
C LEU A 95 4.95 -19.13 -4.19
N SER A 96 4.61 -19.23 -5.48
CA SER A 96 3.24 -19.44 -5.93
C SER A 96 2.64 -20.76 -5.43
N ARG A 97 3.49 -21.71 -5.09
CA ARG A 97 3.09 -23.03 -4.58
C ARG A 97 2.81 -23.05 -3.09
N LEU A 98 3.15 -21.98 -2.37
CA LEU A 98 2.93 -21.94 -0.92
C LEU A 98 1.47 -21.65 -0.58
N PRO A 99 0.84 -22.43 0.34
CA PRO A 99 -0.59 -22.31 0.66
C PRO A 99 -1.04 -20.91 1.07
N GLY A 100 -0.19 -20.14 1.73
CA GLY A 100 -0.48 -18.77 2.19
C GLY A 100 -0.65 -17.74 1.07
N TYR A 101 -0.28 -18.07 -0.18
CA TYR A 101 -0.38 -17.16 -1.31
C TYR A 101 -1.51 -17.48 -2.29
N THR A 102 -2.15 -18.64 -2.19
CA THR A 102 -3.14 -19.13 -3.16
C THR A 102 -4.48 -18.38 -3.14
N LYS A 103 -4.76 -17.62 -2.07
CA LYS A 103 -6.02 -16.88 -1.86
C LYS A 103 -5.91 -15.38 -2.10
N ALA A 104 -4.84 -14.90 -2.71
CA ALA A 104 -4.68 -13.48 -2.99
C ALA A 104 -5.14 -13.15 -4.41
N GLY A 105 -5.95 -12.11 -4.56
CA GLY A 105 -6.36 -11.55 -5.86
C GLY A 105 -5.51 -10.35 -6.25
N SER A 106 -5.26 -10.19 -7.54
CA SER A 106 -4.57 -9.01 -8.08
C SER A 106 -5.56 -8.00 -8.63
N ILE A 107 -5.33 -6.74 -8.31
CA ILE A 107 -6.11 -5.62 -8.83
C ILE A 107 -5.19 -4.42 -9.11
N ASN A 108 -5.53 -3.63 -10.10
CA ASN A 108 -4.86 -2.36 -10.28
C ASN A 108 -5.21 -1.42 -9.11
N ARG A 109 -4.20 -0.80 -8.52
CA ARG A 109 -4.34 0.06 -7.34
C ARG A 109 -5.27 1.27 -7.59
N LEU A 110 -5.29 1.81 -8.80
CA LEU A 110 -6.19 2.92 -9.14
C LEU A 110 -7.63 2.45 -9.26
N VAL A 111 -7.87 1.33 -9.94
CA VAL A 111 -9.20 0.71 -10.04
C VAL A 111 -9.78 0.49 -8.65
N LEU A 112 -9.01 -0.11 -7.76
CA LEU A 112 -9.45 -0.29 -6.37
C LEU A 112 -9.72 1.03 -5.67
N ARG A 113 -8.84 2.03 -5.85
CA ARG A 113 -9.04 3.36 -5.26
C ARG A 113 -10.32 4.01 -5.79
N ASP A 114 -10.58 3.92 -7.08
CA ASP A 114 -11.74 4.53 -7.71
C ASP A 114 -13.03 3.85 -7.27
N GLU A 115 -13.06 2.53 -7.15
CA GLU A 115 -14.20 1.79 -6.59
C GLU A 115 -14.47 2.20 -5.12
N LEU A 116 -13.42 2.34 -4.30
CA LEU A 116 -13.55 2.80 -2.92
C LEU A 116 -13.95 4.29 -2.83
N MET A 117 -13.52 5.11 -3.78
CA MET A 117 -13.82 6.55 -3.82
C MET A 117 -15.23 6.85 -4.29
N LYS A 118 -15.81 6.03 -5.15
CA LYS A 118 -17.09 6.29 -5.80
C LYS A 118 -18.22 6.60 -4.82
N PRO A 119 -18.52 5.77 -3.80
CA PRO A 119 -19.63 6.05 -2.88
C PRO A 119 -19.42 7.32 -2.05
N ILE A 120 -18.19 7.57 -1.58
CA ILE A 120 -17.89 8.73 -0.75
C ILE A 120 -17.86 10.04 -1.56
N LYS A 121 -17.58 9.97 -2.87
CA LYS A 121 -17.72 11.10 -3.81
C LYS A 121 -19.19 11.39 -4.09
N GLU A 122 -19.99 10.38 -4.39
CA GLU A 122 -21.43 10.50 -4.63
C GLU A 122 -22.15 11.09 -3.42
N ALA A 123 -21.70 10.75 -2.21
CA ALA A 123 -22.20 11.33 -0.96
C ALA A 123 -21.66 12.74 -0.66
N GLY A 124 -20.79 13.31 -1.51
CA GLY A 124 -20.21 14.65 -1.31
C GLY A 124 -19.25 14.75 -0.11
N LYS A 125 -18.64 13.62 0.32
CA LYS A 125 -17.82 13.56 1.53
C LYS A 125 -16.32 13.78 1.27
N VAL A 126 -15.90 13.96 0.01
CA VAL A 126 -14.47 14.15 -0.37
C VAL A 126 -14.25 15.56 -0.90
N GLN A 127 -13.21 16.22 -0.40
CA GLN A 127 -12.69 17.48 -0.92
C GLN A 127 -11.28 17.29 -1.45
N PHE A 128 -11.10 17.56 -2.74
CA PHE A 128 -9.82 17.48 -3.45
C PHE A 128 -9.06 18.80 -3.43
N GLY A 129 -7.74 18.77 -3.68
CA GLY A 129 -6.88 19.95 -3.68
C GLY A 129 -6.62 20.52 -2.28
N LYS A 130 -6.97 19.78 -1.22
CA LYS A 130 -6.85 20.19 0.17
C LYS A 130 -5.60 19.62 0.81
N THR A 131 -4.54 20.41 0.85
CA THR A 131 -3.28 20.01 1.48
C THR A 131 -3.32 20.35 2.98
N PHE A 132 -3.21 19.33 3.82
CA PHE A 132 -3.11 19.48 5.26
C PHE A 132 -1.91 20.35 5.64
N SER A 133 -2.13 21.36 6.50
CA SER A 133 -1.12 22.22 7.06
C SER A 133 -0.72 21.75 8.47
N HIS A 134 -1.65 21.87 9.41
CA HIS A 134 -1.50 21.49 10.81
C HIS A 134 -2.87 21.30 11.45
N TYR A 135 -2.90 20.80 12.67
CA TYR A 135 -4.10 20.80 13.52
C TYR A 135 -3.85 21.50 14.85
N LYS A 136 -4.93 21.88 15.52
CA LYS A 136 -4.91 22.35 16.91
C LYS A 136 -5.97 21.65 17.73
N ILE A 137 -5.70 21.48 19.01
CA ILE A 137 -6.69 21.03 19.99
C ILE A 137 -7.34 22.26 20.61
N VAL A 138 -8.66 22.29 20.58
CA VAL A 138 -9.45 23.41 21.10
C VAL A 138 -10.37 22.91 22.20
N SER A 139 -10.25 23.46 23.39
CA SER A 139 -11.19 23.19 24.47
C SER A 139 -12.52 23.93 24.24
N LEU A 140 -13.61 23.20 24.42
CA LEU A 140 -14.98 23.73 24.38
C LEU A 140 -15.59 23.91 25.76
N GLY A 141 -14.80 23.72 26.83
CA GLY A 141 -15.22 23.69 28.25
C GLY A 141 -15.56 22.28 28.74
N ASP A 142 -15.61 22.07 30.03
CA ASP A 142 -16.03 20.83 30.72
C ASP A 142 -15.42 19.53 30.15
N ASP A 143 -14.08 19.47 30.03
CA ASP A 143 -13.34 18.33 29.46
C ASP A 143 -13.71 17.93 28.03
N ASN A 144 -14.44 18.78 27.32
CA ASN A 144 -14.80 18.61 25.94
C ASN A 144 -13.80 19.32 25.03
N GLU A 145 -13.16 18.57 24.15
CA GLU A 145 -12.15 19.07 23.21
C GLU A 145 -12.52 18.67 21.80
N GLN A 146 -12.09 19.47 20.83
CA GLN A 146 -12.17 19.15 19.40
C GLN A 146 -10.84 19.38 18.70
N VAL A 147 -10.66 18.69 17.58
CA VAL A 147 -9.55 18.91 16.67
C VAL A 147 -9.99 19.91 15.61
N VAL A 148 -9.25 20.99 15.45
CA VAL A 148 -9.40 21.92 14.32
C VAL A 148 -8.28 21.65 13.33
N VAL A 149 -8.65 21.28 12.12
CA VAL A 149 -7.72 20.97 11.02
C VAL A 149 -7.59 22.17 10.11
N TYR A 150 -6.37 22.57 9.79
CA TYR A 150 -6.06 23.71 8.91
C TYR A 150 -5.42 23.22 7.62
N PHE A 151 -5.79 23.88 6.51
CA PHE A 151 -5.27 23.59 5.19
C PHE A 151 -4.40 24.74 4.66
N ASN A 152 -3.53 24.44 3.68
CA ASN A 152 -2.62 25.45 3.11
C ASN A 152 -3.34 26.59 2.36
N ASP A 153 -4.59 26.39 1.98
CA ASP A 153 -5.45 27.41 1.36
C ASP A 153 -6.12 28.36 2.36
N GLY A 154 -5.79 28.25 3.65
CA GLY A 154 -6.32 29.07 4.72
C GLY A 154 -7.68 28.61 5.28
N THR A 155 -8.29 27.57 4.70
CA THR A 155 -9.54 27.00 5.23
C THR A 155 -9.28 26.08 6.42
N SER A 156 -10.33 25.82 7.21
CA SER A 156 -10.28 24.89 8.34
C SER A 156 -11.59 24.13 8.51
N ASP A 157 -11.55 22.98 9.18
CA ASP A 157 -12.71 22.19 9.58
C ASP A 157 -12.49 21.59 10.99
N ARG A 158 -13.57 21.16 11.64
CA ARG A 158 -13.55 20.63 13.02
C ARG A 158 -14.06 19.22 13.09
N CYS A 159 -13.52 18.41 14.01
CA CYS A 159 -13.96 17.05 14.27
C CYS A 159 -13.69 16.62 15.71
N ASP A 160 -14.31 15.51 16.09
CA ASP A 160 -14.08 14.85 17.37
C ASP A 160 -12.84 13.94 17.30
N VAL A 161 -12.61 13.31 16.14
CA VAL A 161 -11.43 12.47 15.87
C VAL A 161 -10.85 12.78 14.50
N LEU A 162 -9.54 13.02 14.45
CA LEU A 162 -8.76 13.21 13.23
C LEU A 162 -8.02 11.90 12.90
N ILE A 163 -8.17 11.39 11.67
CA ILE A 163 -7.45 10.23 11.16
C ILE A 163 -6.39 10.67 10.14
N GLY A 164 -5.12 10.45 10.47
CA GLY A 164 -4.01 10.59 9.53
C GLY A 164 -3.87 9.35 8.67
N ALA A 165 -4.31 9.42 7.41
CA ALA A 165 -4.16 8.40 6.37
C ALA A 165 -3.36 8.94 5.17
N ASP A 166 -2.47 9.90 5.41
CA ASP A 166 -1.73 10.73 4.46
C ASP A 166 -0.42 10.08 3.96
N GLY A 167 -0.24 8.78 4.26
CA GLY A 167 0.79 7.92 3.68
C GLY A 167 2.15 8.04 4.34
N SER A 168 3.18 7.44 3.74
CA SER A 168 4.53 7.29 4.32
C SER A 168 5.30 8.61 4.52
N ALA A 169 4.77 9.74 4.04
CA ALA A 169 5.30 11.09 4.30
C ALA A 169 4.34 11.90 5.18
N SER A 170 3.65 11.24 6.10
CA SER A 170 2.60 11.81 6.94
C SER A 170 3.09 13.00 7.76
N ARG A 171 2.46 14.14 7.54
CA ARG A 171 2.64 15.33 8.39
C ARG A 171 1.91 15.20 9.72
N ILE A 172 0.83 14.39 9.74
CA ILE A 172 0.10 14.13 10.99
C ILE A 172 0.94 13.27 11.92
N ASN A 173 1.63 12.24 11.38
CA ASN A 173 2.59 11.44 12.15
C ASN A 173 3.68 12.32 12.79
N GLU A 174 4.20 13.29 12.04
CA GLU A 174 5.21 14.22 12.53
C GLU A 174 4.64 15.11 13.65
N GLN A 175 3.46 15.71 13.42
CA GLN A 175 2.87 16.66 14.39
C GLN A 175 2.35 15.96 15.65
N VAL A 176 1.78 14.75 15.54
CA VAL A 176 1.32 13.98 16.72
C VAL A 176 2.49 13.44 17.54
N GLY A 177 3.72 13.62 17.07
CA GLY A 177 4.93 13.25 17.79
C GLY A 177 5.33 11.77 17.63
N ALA A 178 4.66 10.98 16.80
CA ALA A 178 5.03 9.60 16.55
C ALA A 178 6.43 9.49 15.91
N ARG A 179 6.72 10.31 14.90
CA ARG A 179 8.03 10.48 14.24
C ARG A 179 8.77 9.17 13.96
N ASN A 180 8.01 8.14 13.68
CA ASN A 180 8.52 6.79 13.47
C ASN A 180 8.73 6.43 12.00
N LEU A 181 8.46 7.35 11.07
CA LEU A 181 8.65 7.17 9.64
C LEU A 181 10.07 7.57 9.23
N VAL A 182 10.93 6.60 8.95
CA VAL A 182 12.36 6.78 8.70
C VAL A 182 12.66 6.64 7.21
N GLU A 183 13.41 7.57 6.65
CA GLU A 183 13.95 7.47 5.29
C GLU A 183 15.10 6.45 5.26
N ILE A 184 15.00 5.47 4.35
CA ILE A 184 16.05 4.47 4.14
C ILE A 184 17.16 5.09 3.28
N LYS A 185 18.31 5.26 3.88
CA LYS A 185 19.45 5.88 3.23
C LYS A 185 20.31 4.90 2.42
N SER A 186 20.17 3.60 2.69
CA SER A 186 20.97 2.53 2.07
C SER A 186 20.64 2.27 0.60
N HIS A 187 19.41 2.59 0.15
CA HIS A 187 18.94 2.31 -1.19
C HIS A 187 18.13 3.48 -1.77
N TRP A 188 18.20 3.63 -3.09
CA TRP A 188 17.24 4.41 -3.85
C TRP A 188 16.40 3.50 -4.72
N SER A 189 15.13 3.84 -4.87
CA SER A 189 14.16 3.06 -5.61
C SER A 189 13.75 3.80 -6.89
N PHE A 190 13.90 3.12 -8.01
CA PHE A 190 13.50 3.58 -9.33
C PHE A 190 12.30 2.76 -9.79
N HIS A 191 11.28 3.42 -10.28
CA HIS A 191 10.03 2.77 -10.67
C HIS A 191 9.60 3.25 -12.06
N ALA A 192 9.04 2.33 -12.83
CA ALA A 192 8.26 2.67 -13.99
C ALA A 192 6.95 1.90 -13.98
N LYS A 193 5.94 2.51 -14.57
CA LYS A 193 4.60 1.96 -14.69
C LYS A 193 3.92 2.58 -15.90
N GLY A 194 3.02 1.85 -16.52
CA GLY A 194 2.31 2.36 -17.69
C GLY A 194 1.40 1.31 -18.28
N SER A 195 0.67 1.73 -19.30
CA SER A 195 -0.14 0.84 -20.12
C SER A 195 0.76 0.02 -21.04
N LEU A 196 0.39 -1.24 -21.29
CA LEU A 196 1.14 -2.15 -22.14
C LEU A 196 0.28 -2.59 -23.33
N PRO A 197 0.60 -2.11 -24.55
CA PRO A 197 -0.07 -2.58 -25.75
C PRO A 197 0.10 -4.09 -25.99
N LEU A 198 -0.89 -4.72 -26.61
CA LEU A 198 -0.92 -6.17 -26.85
C LEU A 198 0.35 -6.68 -27.55
N GLU A 199 0.81 -5.98 -28.57
CA GLU A 199 2.03 -6.34 -29.31
C GLU A 199 3.25 -6.44 -28.39
N ARG A 200 3.35 -5.56 -27.40
CA ARG A 200 4.42 -5.60 -26.41
C ARG A 200 4.23 -6.71 -25.39
N VAL A 201 2.99 -6.98 -24.99
CA VAL A 201 2.67 -8.14 -24.12
C VAL A 201 3.10 -9.43 -24.78
N GLN A 202 2.81 -9.61 -26.08
CA GLN A 202 3.16 -10.82 -26.83
C GLN A 202 4.68 -11.03 -26.99
N GLN A 203 5.47 -9.96 -26.93
CA GLN A 203 6.93 -10.02 -27.00
C GLN A 203 7.59 -10.38 -25.67
N LEU A 204 6.83 -10.35 -24.56
CA LEU A 204 7.38 -10.67 -23.25
C LEU A 204 7.63 -12.18 -23.12
N PRO A 205 8.70 -12.59 -22.44
CA PRO A 205 8.91 -13.98 -22.07
C PRO A 205 7.69 -14.52 -21.31
N ARG A 206 7.21 -15.71 -21.72
CA ARG A 206 5.98 -16.31 -21.17
C ARG A 206 5.93 -16.32 -19.63
N LYS A 207 7.06 -16.56 -18.97
CA LYS A 207 7.15 -16.55 -17.51
C LYS A 207 6.80 -15.21 -16.87
N LEU A 208 7.01 -14.11 -17.59
CA LEU A 208 6.64 -12.76 -17.11
C LEU A 208 5.13 -12.50 -17.21
N LEU A 209 4.44 -13.25 -18.08
CA LEU A 209 2.98 -13.17 -18.21
C LEU A 209 2.26 -14.00 -17.14
N GLU A 210 2.94 -15.01 -16.57
CA GLU A 210 2.34 -15.98 -15.65
C GLU A 210 2.32 -15.52 -14.20
N ALA A 211 3.34 -14.78 -13.73
CA ALA A 211 3.44 -14.37 -12.33
C ALA A 211 4.33 -13.14 -12.16
N PRO A 212 4.15 -12.37 -11.07
CA PRO A 212 5.12 -11.37 -10.66
C PRO A 212 6.48 -12.01 -10.39
N LEU A 213 7.54 -11.24 -10.63
CA LEU A 213 8.91 -11.71 -10.52
C LEU A 213 9.69 -10.80 -9.57
N ALA A 214 10.57 -11.42 -8.77
CA ALA A 214 11.53 -10.72 -7.94
C ALA A 214 12.93 -11.28 -8.18
N VAL A 215 13.91 -10.38 -8.36
CA VAL A 215 15.33 -10.73 -8.52
C VAL A 215 16.13 -9.98 -7.47
N PHE A 216 16.90 -10.74 -6.69
CA PHE A 216 17.85 -10.18 -5.74
C PHE A 216 19.27 -10.41 -6.28
N HIS A 217 20.07 -9.35 -6.36
CA HIS A 217 21.46 -9.47 -6.79
C HIS A 217 22.31 -8.32 -6.23
N LYS A 218 23.42 -8.64 -5.56
CA LYS A 218 24.38 -7.66 -4.98
C LYS A 218 23.69 -6.55 -4.17
N GLY A 219 22.70 -6.90 -3.34
CA GLY A 219 21.93 -5.95 -2.54
C GLY A 219 20.81 -5.24 -3.31
N ALA A 220 20.78 -5.31 -4.64
CA ALA A 220 19.66 -4.76 -5.41
C ALA A 220 18.46 -5.71 -5.42
N LEU A 221 17.28 -5.12 -5.57
CA LEU A 221 16.02 -5.83 -5.78
C LEU A 221 15.33 -5.27 -7.02
N LEU A 222 15.12 -6.10 -8.02
CA LEU A 222 14.18 -5.83 -9.11
C LEU A 222 12.87 -6.57 -8.83
N TYR A 223 11.76 -5.86 -8.85
CA TYR A 223 10.41 -6.40 -8.82
C TYR A 223 9.66 -6.02 -10.08
N TYR A 224 8.93 -6.97 -10.65
CA TYR A 224 8.11 -6.78 -11.85
C TYR A 224 6.75 -7.41 -11.66
N ALA A 225 5.69 -6.73 -12.12
CA ALA A 225 4.33 -7.25 -12.17
C ALA A 225 3.60 -6.74 -13.41
N LEU A 226 2.80 -7.62 -14.01
CA LEU A 226 1.91 -7.33 -15.12
C LEU A 226 0.46 -7.52 -14.67
N TYR A 227 -0.39 -6.58 -15.03
CA TYR A 227 -1.84 -6.68 -14.90
C TYR A 227 -2.45 -6.89 -16.28
N ILE A 228 -3.22 -7.97 -16.44
CA ILE A 228 -4.02 -8.24 -17.62
C ILE A 228 -5.49 -8.24 -17.19
N PRO A 229 -6.33 -7.31 -17.70
CA PRO A 229 -7.70 -7.20 -17.26
C PRO A 229 -8.56 -8.39 -17.66
N SER A 230 -9.64 -8.61 -16.90
CA SER A 230 -10.57 -9.73 -17.07
C SER A 230 -11.30 -9.76 -18.42
N SER A 231 -11.53 -8.59 -19.00
CA SER A 231 -12.29 -8.44 -20.25
C SER A 231 -11.60 -9.04 -21.48
N GLY A 232 -10.33 -9.45 -21.36
CA GLY A 232 -9.59 -10.11 -22.45
C GLY A 232 -9.38 -9.26 -23.71
N ARG A 233 -9.85 -8.04 -23.74
CA ARG A 233 -9.59 -7.08 -24.81
C ARG A 233 -8.19 -6.52 -24.63
N LEU A 234 -7.23 -7.26 -25.06
CA LEU A 234 -5.95 -6.72 -25.41
C LEU A 234 -6.19 -5.81 -26.62
N LEU A 235 -5.82 -4.55 -26.53
CA LEU A 235 -6.04 -3.57 -27.59
C LEU A 235 -5.60 -4.12 -28.94
N GLN A 236 -6.53 -4.19 -29.88
CA GLN A 236 -6.24 -4.55 -31.27
C GLN A 236 -5.77 -3.34 -32.09
N ASP A 237 -6.03 -2.09 -31.65
CA ASP A 237 -5.69 -0.87 -32.39
C ASP A 237 -5.02 0.20 -31.53
N LYS A 238 -3.99 0.83 -32.11
CA LYS A 238 -3.20 1.93 -31.51
C LYS A 238 -3.98 3.24 -31.29
N HIS A 239 -5.23 3.32 -31.73
CA HIS A 239 -6.04 4.55 -31.67
C HIS A 239 -6.89 4.73 -30.42
N ASP A 240 -6.92 3.72 -29.54
CA ASP A 240 -7.77 3.76 -28.33
C ASP A 240 -7.08 4.31 -27.07
N ILE A 241 -5.88 4.89 -27.21
CA ILE A 241 -5.25 5.65 -26.13
C ILE A 241 -5.84 7.06 -26.16
N VAL A 242 -7.02 7.22 -25.58
CA VAL A 242 -7.69 8.52 -25.46
C VAL A 242 -7.20 9.20 -24.18
N ASP A 243 -6.54 10.35 -24.38
CA ASP A 243 -6.32 11.41 -23.37
C ASP A 243 -5.88 10.97 -21.96
N GLY A 244 -4.79 10.21 -21.83
CA GLY A 244 -4.12 10.01 -20.54
C GLY A 244 -4.99 9.48 -19.41
N LYS A 245 -6.24 9.04 -19.68
CA LYS A 245 -7.11 8.38 -18.71
C LYS A 245 -6.73 6.90 -18.63
N TYR A 246 -6.62 6.40 -17.40
CA TYR A 246 -6.45 4.98 -17.14
C TYR A 246 -7.61 4.19 -17.75
N ASP A 247 -7.31 3.30 -18.67
CA ASP A 247 -8.27 2.40 -19.29
C ASP A 247 -8.20 1.01 -18.60
N GLU A 248 -9.30 0.60 -17.97
CA GLU A 248 -9.41 -0.71 -17.33
C GLU A 248 -9.31 -1.89 -18.31
N SER A 249 -9.48 -1.64 -19.60
CA SER A 249 -9.40 -2.65 -20.65
C SER A 249 -7.97 -2.94 -21.12
N VAL A 250 -7.01 -2.12 -20.75
CA VAL A 250 -5.61 -2.19 -21.19
C VAL A 250 -4.75 -2.89 -20.16
N ALA A 251 -3.86 -3.78 -20.62
CA ALA A 251 -2.81 -4.35 -19.77
C ALA A 251 -1.90 -3.24 -19.25
N SER A 252 -1.43 -3.38 -18.02
CA SER A 252 -0.49 -2.44 -17.41
C SER A 252 0.67 -3.17 -16.75
N PHE A 253 1.84 -2.53 -16.76
CA PHE A 253 3.02 -3.05 -16.09
C PHE A 253 3.45 -2.14 -14.95
N TYR A 254 4.17 -2.73 -14.03
CA TYR A 254 4.93 -2.04 -13.00
C TYR A 254 6.24 -2.78 -12.78
N TRP A 255 7.34 -2.04 -12.75
CA TRP A 255 8.58 -2.56 -12.21
C TRP A 255 9.20 -1.54 -11.24
N GLY A 256 9.95 -2.08 -10.26
CA GLY A 256 10.71 -1.31 -9.30
C GLY A 256 12.09 -1.90 -9.15
N LEU A 257 13.13 -1.07 -9.28
CA LEU A 257 14.53 -1.42 -9.07
C LEU A 257 15.08 -0.63 -7.89
N ASN A 258 15.36 -1.32 -6.79
CA ASN A 258 16.05 -0.75 -5.64
C ASN A 258 17.54 -0.96 -5.83
N ILE A 259 18.31 0.13 -5.91
CA ILE A 259 19.77 0.11 -6.10
C ILE A 259 20.44 0.55 -4.80
N PRO A 260 21.44 -0.18 -4.30
CA PRO A 260 22.25 0.26 -3.18
C PRO A 260 22.84 1.66 -3.42
N ARG A 261 22.73 2.53 -2.43
CA ARG A 261 23.15 3.92 -2.56
C ARG A 261 24.63 4.08 -2.93
N GLN A 262 25.47 3.19 -2.44
CA GLN A 262 26.91 3.15 -2.72
C GLN A 262 27.24 2.89 -4.20
N ASP A 263 26.33 2.25 -4.94
CA ASP A 263 26.51 1.92 -6.36
C ASP A 263 26.04 3.03 -7.29
N ILE A 264 25.46 4.12 -6.72
CA ILE A 264 24.93 5.24 -7.47
C ILE A 264 25.91 6.42 -7.40
N PRO A 265 26.46 6.90 -8.55
CA PRO A 265 27.52 7.91 -8.57
C PRO A 265 27.03 9.35 -8.35
N TYR A 266 25.76 9.57 -8.03
CA TYR A 266 25.13 10.88 -7.83
C TYR A 266 24.88 11.14 -6.36
N LYS A 267 24.94 12.42 -5.93
CA LYS A 267 24.70 12.80 -4.52
C LYS A 267 23.20 12.84 -4.19
N ASP A 268 22.39 13.37 -5.08
CA ASP A 268 20.94 13.48 -4.93
C ASP A 268 20.21 12.91 -6.14
N LEU A 269 18.92 12.56 -5.96
CA LEU A 269 18.06 12.05 -7.03
C LEU A 269 17.82 13.07 -8.13
N SER A 270 17.88 14.37 -7.79
CA SER A 270 17.81 15.50 -8.73
C SER A 270 19.01 15.60 -9.66
N ASP A 271 20.17 15.08 -9.22
CA ASP A 271 21.42 15.15 -9.99
C ASP A 271 21.47 14.11 -11.13
N ILE A 272 20.53 13.16 -11.15
CA ILE A 272 20.49 12.08 -12.14
C ILE A 272 19.87 12.62 -13.44
N PRO A 273 20.67 12.81 -14.51
CA PRO A 273 20.18 13.39 -15.76
C PRO A 273 19.25 12.44 -16.52
N ASP A 274 19.48 11.14 -16.41
CA ASP A 274 18.70 10.09 -17.08
C ASP A 274 18.62 8.87 -16.18
N ARG A 275 17.47 8.73 -15.52
CA ARG A 275 17.21 7.63 -14.56
C ARG A 275 17.12 6.28 -15.24
N ARG A 276 16.60 6.25 -16.49
CA ARG A 276 16.46 5.01 -17.27
C ARG A 276 17.83 4.46 -17.63
N LYS A 277 18.71 5.30 -18.20
CA LYS A 277 20.09 4.91 -18.52
C LYS A 277 20.87 4.46 -17.30
N LEU A 278 20.63 5.08 -16.13
CA LEU A 278 21.23 4.62 -14.89
C LEU A 278 20.79 3.18 -14.55
N CYS A 279 19.50 2.90 -14.62
CA CYS A 279 18.95 1.57 -14.35
C CYS A 279 19.43 0.54 -15.37
N GLU A 280 19.39 0.85 -16.67
CA GLU A 280 19.87 -0.01 -17.75
C GLU A 280 21.36 -0.35 -17.60
N LYS A 281 22.18 0.67 -17.27
CA LYS A 281 23.61 0.47 -17.01
C LYS A 281 23.84 -0.41 -15.78
N TYR A 282 23.03 -0.25 -14.73
CA TYR A 282 23.18 -1.05 -13.49
C TYR A 282 22.92 -2.53 -13.76
N ILE A 283 21.94 -2.86 -14.59
CA ILE A 283 21.58 -4.25 -14.91
C ILE A 283 22.17 -4.75 -16.24
N GLN A 284 23.16 -4.07 -16.84
CA GLN A 284 23.69 -4.40 -18.16
C GLN A 284 24.19 -5.85 -18.26
N ASP A 285 24.69 -6.41 -17.14
CA ASP A 285 25.20 -7.78 -17.05
C ASP A 285 24.11 -8.81 -16.68
N TRP A 286 22.86 -8.37 -16.50
CA TRP A 286 21.75 -9.26 -16.20
C TRP A 286 21.21 -9.89 -17.48
N ALA A 287 20.44 -10.97 -17.34
CA ALA A 287 19.85 -11.67 -18.46
C ALA A 287 19.01 -10.75 -19.38
N PRO A 288 19.00 -10.99 -20.70
CA PRO A 288 18.26 -10.19 -21.67
C PRO A 288 16.78 -9.99 -21.30
N GLU A 289 16.14 -11.06 -20.77
CA GLU A 289 14.73 -11.03 -20.34
C GLU A 289 14.49 -9.96 -19.27
N LEU A 290 15.41 -9.83 -18.31
CA LEU A 290 15.31 -8.83 -17.24
C LEU A 290 15.56 -7.42 -17.77
N ARG A 291 16.48 -7.27 -18.73
CA ARG A 291 16.73 -5.98 -19.39
C ARG A 291 15.54 -5.51 -20.21
N THR A 292 14.85 -6.43 -20.89
CA THR A 292 13.62 -6.14 -21.63
C THR A 292 12.53 -5.58 -20.71
N MET A 293 12.44 -6.02 -19.45
CA MET A 293 11.47 -5.47 -18.48
C MET A 293 11.71 -4.00 -18.17
N ILE A 294 12.96 -3.59 -18.00
CA ILE A 294 13.30 -2.17 -17.74
C ILE A 294 13.07 -1.31 -18.99
N ALA A 295 13.21 -1.89 -20.17
CA ALA A 295 12.91 -1.20 -21.42
C ALA A 295 11.39 -1.02 -21.68
N LEU A 296 10.51 -1.70 -20.94
CA LEU A 296 9.07 -1.44 -21.03
C LEU A 296 8.75 -0.03 -20.54
N GLY A 297 7.87 0.66 -21.25
CA GLY A 297 7.52 2.05 -21.00
C GLY A 297 8.41 3.06 -21.73
N SER A 298 9.41 2.64 -22.51
CA SER A 298 10.13 3.53 -23.41
C SER A 298 9.36 3.67 -24.73
N THR A 299 8.46 4.63 -24.81
CA THR A 299 8.07 5.19 -26.09
C THR A 299 8.96 6.40 -26.36
N ASP A 300 9.21 6.74 -27.61
CA ASP A 300 10.12 7.84 -28.00
C ASP A 300 9.69 9.23 -27.45
N ASN A 301 8.53 9.32 -26.82
CA ASN A 301 7.97 10.52 -26.22
C ASN A 301 7.86 10.53 -24.68
N ASP A 302 8.16 9.41 -23.97
CA ASP A 302 7.86 9.27 -22.54
C ASP A 302 9.14 9.18 -21.68
N ALA A 303 9.98 10.20 -21.75
CA ALA A 303 11.15 10.32 -20.84
C ALA A 303 10.75 10.44 -19.36
N ASP A 304 9.46 10.70 -19.06
CA ASP A 304 8.97 11.05 -17.72
C ASP A 304 8.20 9.94 -16.97
N ASP A 305 7.99 8.76 -17.53
CA ASP A 305 7.26 7.67 -16.84
C ASP A 305 8.08 7.00 -15.71
N MET A 306 9.35 7.31 -15.62
CA MET A 306 10.20 6.85 -14.53
C MET A 306 10.26 7.88 -13.40
N TYR A 307 9.89 7.45 -12.22
CA TYR A 307 10.11 8.24 -11.02
C TYR A 307 11.08 7.54 -10.08
N ALA A 308 11.86 8.34 -9.36
CA ALA A 308 12.69 7.85 -8.29
C ALA A 308 12.07 8.24 -6.95
N ALA A 309 12.09 7.34 -6.00
CA ALA A 309 11.56 7.54 -4.67
C ALA A 309 12.58 7.20 -3.60
N LYS A 310 12.59 8.00 -2.55
CA LYS A 310 13.27 7.65 -1.31
C LYS A 310 12.38 6.66 -0.56
N LEU A 311 12.91 5.49 -0.31
CA LEU A 311 12.21 4.47 0.46
C LEU A 311 12.03 4.92 1.91
N ARG A 312 10.91 4.55 2.49
CA ARG A 312 10.62 4.77 3.91
C ARG A 312 10.09 3.50 4.56
N ALA A 313 10.50 3.31 5.80
CA ALA A 313 9.93 2.30 6.68
C ALA A 313 9.69 2.90 8.05
N SER A 314 8.84 2.28 8.83
CA SER A 314 8.57 2.74 10.19
C SER A 314 9.36 1.95 11.22
N THR A 315 9.67 2.59 12.33
CA THR A 315 10.07 1.91 13.56
C THR A 315 8.84 1.59 14.41
N PRO A 316 8.85 0.51 15.21
CA PRO A 316 7.77 0.23 16.15
C PRO A 316 7.55 1.38 17.13
N LEU A 317 6.29 1.66 17.42
CA LEU A 317 5.89 2.58 18.47
C LEU A 317 5.68 1.79 19.77
N PRO A 318 6.28 2.18 20.89
CA PRO A 318 6.01 1.54 22.20
C PRO A 318 4.58 1.85 22.66
N ASP A 319 4.02 1.01 23.54
CA ASP A 319 2.64 1.15 24.01
C ASP A 319 2.35 2.49 24.70
N ASP A 320 3.37 3.08 25.29
CA ASP A 320 3.31 4.38 26.01
C ASP A 320 3.78 5.57 25.17
N TRP A 321 3.93 5.43 23.86
CA TRP A 321 4.47 6.48 23.00
C TRP A 321 3.72 7.80 23.09
N ARG A 322 2.41 7.75 23.24
CA ARG A 322 1.57 8.95 23.35
C ARG A 322 1.87 9.76 24.61
N SER A 323 1.92 9.10 25.76
CA SER A 323 2.23 9.75 27.03
C SER A 323 3.64 10.32 27.08
N ARG A 324 4.60 9.67 26.41
CA ARG A 324 5.97 10.20 26.26
C ARG A 324 6.02 11.47 25.41
N CYS A 325 5.13 11.62 24.45
CA CYS A 325 5.08 12.79 23.56
C CYS A 325 4.32 13.97 24.21
N GLN A 326 3.26 13.73 24.96
CA GLN A 326 2.41 14.76 25.57
C GLN A 326 3.15 15.76 26.50
N VAL A 327 4.31 15.37 26.99
CA VAL A 327 5.16 16.25 27.83
C VAL A 327 5.64 17.50 27.06
N LYS A 328 5.62 17.47 25.71
CA LYS A 328 6.18 18.53 24.86
C LYS A 328 5.14 19.57 24.42
N SER A 329 3.97 19.16 24.06
CA SER A 329 2.85 20.04 23.69
C SER A 329 1.51 19.31 23.84
N ILE A 330 0.41 20.07 23.93
CA ILE A 330 -0.94 19.52 24.01
C ILE A 330 -1.33 18.73 22.73
N GLU A 331 -0.76 19.08 21.59
CA GLU A 331 -1.03 18.42 20.32
C GLU A 331 -0.29 17.09 20.21
N GLU A 332 0.90 16.96 20.80
CA GLU A 332 1.69 15.74 20.71
C GLU A 332 1.08 14.61 21.56
N GLY A 333 1.00 13.40 20.98
CA GLY A 333 0.40 12.24 21.64
C GLY A 333 -1.11 12.34 21.86
N HIS A 334 -1.78 13.38 21.33
CA HIS A 334 -3.18 13.66 21.66
C HIS A 334 -4.11 12.51 21.25
N PRO A 335 -5.00 12.02 22.13
CA PRO A 335 -5.82 10.84 21.89
C PRO A 335 -6.87 11.00 20.78
N ARG A 336 -7.22 12.24 20.39
CA ARG A 336 -8.16 12.54 19.30
C ARG A 336 -7.52 12.47 17.91
N VAL A 337 -6.21 12.20 17.81
CA VAL A 337 -5.48 12.12 16.53
C VAL A 337 -4.94 10.70 16.36
N TRP A 338 -5.46 9.95 15.39
CA TRP A 338 -5.14 8.56 15.14
C TRP A 338 -4.40 8.41 13.80
N LEU A 339 -3.58 7.39 13.67
CA LEU A 339 -2.81 7.11 12.45
C LEU A 339 -3.29 5.81 11.79
N LEU A 340 -3.39 5.80 10.46
CA LEU A 340 -3.89 4.66 9.70
C LEU A 340 -3.00 4.37 8.48
N GLY A 341 -2.71 3.10 8.24
CA GLY A 341 -1.93 2.64 7.10
C GLY A 341 -0.49 3.14 7.15
N ASP A 342 0.05 3.53 5.99
CA ASP A 342 1.46 3.98 5.87
C ASP A 342 1.79 5.21 6.71
N ALA A 343 0.79 5.96 7.18
CA ALA A 343 1.01 7.04 8.13
C ALA A 343 1.46 6.56 9.51
N ALA A 344 1.19 5.29 9.86
CA ALA A 344 1.63 4.65 11.10
C ALA A 344 2.76 3.64 10.86
N HIS A 345 2.62 2.80 9.83
CA HIS A 345 3.42 1.60 9.64
C HIS A 345 3.89 1.43 8.18
N ALA A 346 4.46 2.49 7.60
CA ALA A 346 5.10 2.40 6.28
C ALA A 346 6.11 1.26 6.24
N MET A 347 6.13 0.51 5.14
CA MET A 347 7.02 -0.64 4.97
C MET A 347 7.53 -0.75 3.54
N LEU A 348 8.65 -1.45 3.36
CA LEU A 348 9.19 -1.74 2.05
C LEU A 348 8.23 -2.63 1.24
N PRO A 349 8.17 -2.45 -0.10
CA PRO A 349 7.23 -3.17 -0.96
C PRO A 349 7.57 -4.67 -1.15
N ASN A 350 8.70 -5.13 -0.63
CA ASN A 350 9.31 -6.45 -0.88
C ASN A 350 8.40 -7.66 -0.62
N ARG A 351 7.37 -7.49 0.22
CA ARG A 351 6.41 -8.53 0.57
C ARG A 351 5.00 -8.27 0.05
N GLY A 352 4.76 -7.12 -0.60
CA GLY A 352 3.43 -6.73 -1.07
C GLY A 352 2.37 -6.56 0.04
N GLN A 353 2.81 -6.31 1.29
CA GLN A 353 1.91 -6.26 2.44
C GLN A 353 1.43 -4.87 2.83
N GLY A 354 2.05 -3.79 2.36
CA GLY A 354 1.68 -2.43 2.77
C GLY A 354 0.20 -2.13 2.58
N GLY A 355 -0.34 -2.38 1.39
CA GLY A 355 -1.77 -2.21 1.10
C GLY A 355 -2.67 -3.14 1.93
N ASN A 356 -2.28 -4.41 2.11
CA ASN A 356 -3.02 -5.38 2.90
C ASN A 356 -3.15 -4.93 4.36
N GLN A 357 -2.04 -4.51 4.98
CA GLN A 357 -2.03 -4.06 6.37
C GLN A 357 -2.77 -2.74 6.54
N ALA A 358 -2.69 -1.83 5.57
CA ALA A 358 -3.44 -0.58 5.58
C ALA A 358 -4.96 -0.80 5.52
N LEU A 359 -5.42 -1.72 4.67
CA LEU A 359 -6.84 -2.11 4.58
C LEU A 359 -7.30 -2.88 5.82
N ARG A 360 -6.47 -3.77 6.37
CA ARG A 360 -6.75 -4.47 7.62
C ARG A 360 -6.90 -3.51 8.80
N GLY A 361 -6.12 -2.43 8.83
CA GLY A 361 -6.23 -1.38 9.84
C GLY A 361 -7.64 -0.76 9.90
N CYS A 362 -8.40 -0.79 8.80
CA CYS A 362 -9.79 -0.32 8.78
C CYS A 362 -10.73 -1.24 9.58
N ASP A 363 -10.49 -2.56 9.56
CA ASP A 363 -11.21 -3.53 10.42
C ASP A 363 -10.87 -3.33 11.91
N ASP A 364 -9.63 -2.94 12.22
CA ASP A 364 -9.23 -2.68 13.60
C ASP A 364 -9.80 -1.37 14.16
N ILE A 365 -9.89 -0.32 13.33
CA ILE A 365 -10.26 1.03 13.78
C ILE A 365 -11.77 1.26 13.80
N LEU A 366 -12.52 0.71 12.84
CA LEU A 366 -13.94 0.98 12.67
C LEU A 366 -14.79 0.64 13.91
N PRO A 367 -14.63 -0.52 14.58
CA PRO A 367 -15.41 -0.84 15.77
C PRO A 367 -15.27 0.20 16.89
N GLU A 368 -14.10 0.81 17.03
CA GLU A 368 -13.85 1.82 18.05
C GLU A 368 -14.58 3.14 17.72
N LEU A 369 -14.59 3.52 16.44
CA LEU A 369 -15.32 4.72 16.00
C LEU A 369 -16.84 4.53 16.08
N LEU A 370 -17.34 3.30 15.79
CA LEU A 370 -18.75 2.95 15.99
C LEU A 370 -19.13 3.06 17.47
N TYR A 371 -18.34 2.50 18.36
CA TYR A 371 -18.55 2.60 19.81
C TYR A 371 -18.64 4.06 20.28
N LEU A 372 -17.70 4.91 19.86
CA LEU A 372 -17.70 6.33 20.22
C LEU A 372 -18.94 7.06 19.70
N ASN A 373 -19.33 6.80 18.46
CA ASN A 373 -20.53 7.39 17.87
C ASN A 373 -21.81 6.96 18.60
N ASP A 374 -21.90 5.70 19.00
CA ASP A 374 -23.06 5.20 19.77
C ASP A 374 -23.16 5.85 21.15
N GLU A 375 -22.04 6.05 21.84
CA GLU A 375 -22.02 6.77 23.10
C GLU A 375 -22.44 8.26 22.93
N ALA A 376 -21.94 8.91 21.87
CA ALA A 376 -22.33 10.27 21.53
C ALA A 376 -23.84 10.38 21.21
N ARG A 377 -24.39 9.40 20.47
CA ARG A 377 -25.83 9.34 20.16
C ARG A 377 -26.74 9.15 21.40
N LYS A 378 -26.21 8.53 22.45
CA LYS A 378 -26.88 8.43 23.74
C LYS A 378 -26.84 9.74 24.56
N GLY A 379 -26.28 10.82 23.99
CA GLY A 379 -26.15 12.12 24.62
C GLY A 379 -24.93 12.23 25.57
N ARG A 380 -24.00 11.26 25.54
CA ARG A 380 -22.80 11.31 26.37
C ARG A 380 -21.77 12.25 25.74
N SER A 381 -21.24 13.18 26.51
CA SER A 381 -20.05 13.94 26.11
C SER A 381 -18.83 13.03 26.16
N LEU A 382 -18.08 12.96 25.04
CA LEU A 382 -16.89 12.13 24.92
C LEU A 382 -15.65 12.89 25.38
N SER A 383 -15.12 12.53 26.53
CA SER A 383 -13.85 13.07 27.02
C SER A 383 -12.68 12.58 26.17
N SER A 384 -11.54 13.28 26.24
CA SER A 384 -10.31 12.82 25.60
C SER A 384 -9.79 11.49 26.18
N ASP A 385 -10.13 11.17 27.45
CA ASP A 385 -9.85 9.88 28.06
C ASP A 385 -10.68 8.73 27.42
N ASP A 386 -11.99 8.95 27.19
CA ASP A 386 -12.84 7.96 26.49
C ASP A 386 -12.30 7.65 25.09
N ILE A 387 -11.94 8.69 24.35
CA ILE A 387 -11.36 8.56 23.00
C ILE A 387 -9.98 7.90 23.08
N GLY A 388 -9.18 8.21 24.10
CA GLY A 388 -7.87 7.61 24.33
C GLY A 388 -7.94 6.10 24.61
N LYS A 389 -8.94 5.67 25.38
CA LYS A 389 -9.20 4.24 25.61
C LYS A 389 -9.57 3.51 24.31
N ALA A 390 -10.40 4.11 23.46
CA ALA A 390 -10.75 3.57 22.16
C ALA A 390 -9.53 3.52 21.21
N CYS A 391 -8.75 4.60 21.14
CA CYS A 391 -7.49 4.65 20.38
C CYS A 391 -6.52 3.55 20.82
N SER A 392 -6.34 3.37 22.12
CA SER A 392 -5.44 2.34 22.67
C SER A 392 -5.89 0.92 22.34
N ARG A 393 -7.22 0.66 22.26
CA ARG A 393 -7.72 -0.66 21.82
C ARG A 393 -7.43 -0.91 20.34
N TYR A 394 -7.58 0.11 19.50
CA TYR A 394 -7.19 0.07 18.09
C TYR A 394 -5.69 -0.21 17.93
N GLU A 395 -4.84 0.58 18.56
CA GLU A 395 -3.37 0.48 18.45
C GLU A 395 -2.87 -0.89 18.94
N ARG A 396 -3.40 -1.43 20.03
CA ARG A 396 -3.04 -2.76 20.54
C ARG A 396 -3.37 -3.90 19.59
N ARG A 397 -4.37 -3.77 18.73
CA ARG A 397 -4.67 -4.77 17.68
C ARG A 397 -3.76 -4.58 16.46
N MET A 398 -3.55 -3.34 16.04
CA MET A 398 -2.87 -3.01 14.80
C MET A 398 -1.34 -3.12 14.92
N PHE A 399 -0.73 -2.58 15.99
CA PHE A 399 0.73 -2.45 16.10
C PHE A 399 1.48 -3.79 16.03
N PRO A 400 1.15 -4.83 16.82
CA PRO A 400 1.92 -6.07 16.79
C PRO A 400 1.94 -6.68 15.38
N ARG A 401 0.79 -6.71 14.72
CA ARG A 401 0.62 -7.27 13.39
C ARG A 401 1.35 -6.44 12.32
N ALA A 402 1.12 -5.13 12.30
CA ALA A 402 1.65 -4.25 11.27
C ALA A 402 3.17 -4.11 11.36
N PHE A 403 3.72 -3.93 12.57
CA PHE A 403 5.18 -3.81 12.76
C PHE A 403 5.92 -5.13 12.57
N ASP A 404 5.28 -6.28 12.79
CA ASP A 404 5.84 -7.57 12.39
C ASP A 404 6.04 -7.64 10.87
N TRP A 405 5.06 -7.15 10.08
CA TRP A 405 5.19 -7.04 8.64
C TRP A 405 6.23 -6.00 8.20
N VAL A 406 6.35 -4.87 8.90
CA VAL A 406 7.44 -3.91 8.66
C VAL A 406 8.78 -4.61 8.80
N LYS A 407 9.00 -5.32 9.91
CA LYS A 407 10.24 -6.08 10.16
C LYS A 407 10.48 -7.15 9.09
N LYS A 408 9.47 -7.95 8.77
CA LYS A 408 9.56 -9.00 7.73
C LYS A 408 9.86 -8.42 6.33
N SER A 409 9.51 -7.16 6.09
CA SER A 409 9.79 -6.47 4.82
C SER A 409 11.20 -5.85 4.76
N GLY A 410 12.03 -6.05 5.78
CA GLY A 410 13.40 -5.52 5.84
C GLY A 410 13.60 -4.36 6.81
N GLY A 411 12.54 -3.84 7.44
CA GLY A 411 12.61 -2.75 8.41
C GLY A 411 13.26 -1.49 7.85
N ILE A 412 13.94 -0.75 8.71
CA ILE A 412 14.67 0.48 8.34
C ILE A 412 16.08 0.19 7.77
N ASP A 413 16.61 -1.01 8.01
CA ASP A 413 17.93 -1.42 7.52
C ASP A 413 17.88 -1.90 6.07
N ALA A 414 16.66 -2.13 5.54
CA ALA A 414 16.42 -2.66 4.20
C ALA A 414 17.13 -3.99 3.94
N ASP A 415 17.31 -4.79 4.98
CA ASP A 415 18.00 -6.07 4.91
C ASP A 415 17.27 -7.00 3.91
N PRO A 416 17.99 -7.55 2.93
CA PRO A 416 17.43 -8.59 2.10
C PRO A 416 17.08 -9.79 2.99
N PRO A 417 15.92 -10.44 2.76
CA PRO A 417 15.49 -11.55 3.62
C PRO A 417 16.47 -12.72 3.64
N PHE A 418 17.27 -12.88 2.59
CA PHE A 418 18.36 -13.87 2.47
C PHE A 418 19.33 -13.45 1.37
N PRO A 419 20.64 -13.78 1.48
CA PRO A 419 21.56 -13.67 0.37
C PRO A 419 21.23 -14.74 -0.68
N LEU A 420 20.52 -14.34 -1.74
CA LEU A 420 20.09 -15.24 -2.82
C LEU A 420 21.13 -15.32 -3.97
N ASP A 421 22.32 -14.80 -3.76
CA ASP A 421 23.38 -14.75 -4.75
C ASP A 421 24.33 -15.95 -4.66
N GLY A 422 24.87 -16.33 -5.82
CA GLY A 422 25.93 -17.33 -5.92
C GLY A 422 25.56 -18.73 -5.42
N MET A 423 26.48 -19.41 -4.74
CA MET A 423 26.27 -20.77 -4.21
C MET A 423 25.15 -20.84 -3.17
N VAL A 424 24.98 -19.78 -2.37
CA VAL A 424 23.92 -19.73 -1.35
C VAL A 424 22.53 -19.74 -2.00
N GLY A 425 22.31 -18.92 -3.04
CA GLY A 425 21.06 -18.94 -3.80
C GLY A 425 20.78 -20.29 -4.46
N TYR A 426 21.83 -20.97 -4.97
CA TYR A 426 21.71 -22.29 -5.54
C TYR A 426 21.31 -23.34 -4.48
N VAL A 427 21.95 -23.34 -3.31
CA VAL A 427 21.58 -24.25 -2.21
C VAL A 427 20.15 -23.99 -1.72
N ILE A 428 19.75 -22.71 -1.59
CA ILE A 428 18.38 -22.35 -1.22
C ILE A 428 17.39 -22.86 -2.27
N SER A 429 17.71 -22.77 -3.55
CA SER A 429 16.84 -23.29 -4.63
C SER A 429 16.64 -24.80 -4.54
N ILE A 430 17.69 -25.56 -4.21
CA ILE A 430 17.61 -27.01 -3.99
C ILE A 430 16.74 -27.32 -2.77
N ILE A 431 16.98 -26.64 -1.63
CA ILE A 431 16.19 -26.83 -0.42
C ILE A 431 14.72 -26.49 -0.70
N ALA A 432 14.44 -25.37 -1.38
CA ALA A 432 13.10 -24.94 -1.70
C ALA A 432 12.38 -25.93 -2.65
N SER A 433 13.10 -26.53 -3.60
CA SER A 433 12.56 -27.53 -4.52
C SER A 433 12.06 -28.80 -3.84
N VAL A 434 12.62 -29.12 -2.69
CA VAL A 434 12.21 -30.26 -1.84
C VAL A 434 11.22 -29.84 -0.77
N ALA A 435 11.48 -28.74 -0.07
CA ALA A 435 10.66 -28.30 1.05
C ALA A 435 9.27 -27.81 0.64
N ILE A 436 9.15 -27.08 -0.47
CA ILE A 436 7.87 -26.55 -0.94
C ILE A 436 6.84 -27.66 -1.23
N PRO A 437 7.17 -28.72 -2.01
CA PRO A 437 6.25 -29.85 -2.21
C PRO A 437 5.80 -30.52 -0.90
N VAL A 438 6.71 -30.67 0.07
CA VAL A 438 6.40 -31.26 1.38
C VAL A 438 5.42 -30.38 2.17
N VAL A 439 5.66 -29.07 2.22
CA VAL A 439 4.76 -28.12 2.88
C VAL A 439 3.37 -28.10 2.22
N VAL A 440 3.33 -28.10 0.89
CA VAL A 440 2.08 -28.16 0.11
C VAL A 440 1.31 -29.44 0.40
N PHE A 441 2.00 -30.58 0.44
CA PHE A 441 1.39 -31.87 0.76
C PHE A 441 0.85 -31.91 2.19
N ALA A 442 1.63 -31.45 3.18
CA ALA A 442 1.20 -31.38 4.58
C ALA A 442 -0.01 -30.45 4.75
N SER A 443 -0.03 -29.30 4.08
CA SER A 443 -1.18 -28.39 4.10
C SER A 443 -2.45 -29.02 3.49
N ARG A 444 -2.33 -29.76 2.39
CA ARG A 444 -3.47 -30.47 1.78
C ARG A 444 -4.06 -31.54 2.74
N ILE A 445 -3.20 -32.27 3.44
CA ILE A 445 -3.63 -33.23 4.43
C ILE A 445 -4.35 -32.55 5.60
N SER A 446 -3.82 -31.46 6.15
CA SER A 446 -4.47 -30.73 7.24
C SER A 446 -5.84 -30.17 6.81
N HIS A 447 -6.00 -29.66 5.59
CA HIS A 447 -7.30 -29.25 5.06
C HIS A 447 -8.29 -30.40 4.88
N LEU A 448 -7.83 -31.58 4.48
CA LEU A 448 -8.65 -32.79 4.40
C LEU A 448 -9.15 -33.22 5.80
N PHE A 449 -8.31 -33.16 6.81
CA PHE A 449 -8.72 -33.47 8.20
C PHE A 449 -9.72 -32.45 8.74
N VAL A 450 -9.56 -31.15 8.48
CA VAL A 450 -10.49 -30.09 8.91
C VAL A 450 -11.84 -30.17 8.18
N SER A 451 -11.88 -30.72 6.96
CA SER A 451 -13.13 -30.89 6.19
C SER A 451 -13.89 -32.19 6.53
N LEU A 452 -13.33 -33.09 7.36
CA LEU A 452 -13.92 -34.35 7.81
C LEU A 452 -14.49 -34.26 9.22
N PHE A 453 -14.30 -33.13 9.90
CA PHE A 453 -14.91 -32.79 11.19
C PHE A 453 -15.61 -31.43 11.10
#